data_066bd6d1ccf459e3c49156103ec1719b
#
_entry.id   066bd6d1ccf459e3c49156103ec1719b
#
_cell.length_a   1.000
_cell.length_b   1.000
_cell.length_c   1.000
_cell.angle_alpha   90.00
_cell.angle_beta   90.00
_cell.angle_gamma   90.00
#
_symmetry.space_group_name_H-M   'P 1'
#
loop_
_entity.id
_entity.type
_entity.pdbx_description
1 polymer ?
#
loop_
_entity_poly.entity_id
_entity_poly.type
_entity_poly.pdbx_seq_one_letter_code
_entity_poly.pdbx_strand_id
1 'polypeptide(L)'
;MSIPAHHSTESTPGDRGRGLGAAQADRIAATADIYLRLFRLKGLDEGQVLEFGARALDRIGDFSPELSDEIAGIAAGSGLAPELIGALNARTELLAAGRGECSVIASLGTATSSGTPIGVQTWDWHDELSDSWMRWTIDHPSGHRVETMTEAGIVGKVGVSSEGVAILMNILGHRDDGPPIGVPVHVLNRHVLDRAGDGVEALAMFSNATMSASSAVTVIADDEDGGAVCTVELSPAGPGFVTPDERGVLVHTNHFVAEPGRLADTMVREAPDSVLRLDHARRAMTRVAEGAIDEDAILGALRSHRGGWGAICVHPDPAAEFGDRWRTLATVVVDPAARRMTLHSNGPCGGVHAVALHAAASA
;
A
#
# COMPACT_ATOMS: atom_id res chain seq x y z
N MET A 1 6.30 9.43 18.44
CA MET A 1 7.30 9.98 17.48
C MET A 1 6.53 10.62 16.34
N SER A 2 7.03 11.72 15.76
CA SER A 2 6.41 12.32 14.57
C SER A 2 6.70 11.44 13.36
N ILE A 3 5.69 11.23 12.50
CA ILE A 3 5.86 10.48 11.25
C ILE A 3 6.78 11.29 10.33
N PRO A 4 7.85 10.69 9.79
CA PRO A 4 8.71 11.36 8.83
C PRO A 4 7.93 11.80 7.59
N ALA A 5 8.26 12.97 7.08
CA ALA A 5 7.56 13.51 5.90
C ALA A 5 8.54 14.18 4.94
N HIS A 6 8.22 14.11 3.65
CA HIS A 6 8.90 14.84 2.59
C HIS A 6 7.85 15.50 1.69
N HIS A 7 8.17 16.69 1.16
CA HIS A 7 7.32 17.41 0.23
C HIS A 7 8.16 17.79 -0.98
N SER A 8 7.75 17.31 -2.13
CA SER A 8 8.38 17.55 -3.42
C SER A 8 7.57 18.53 -4.25
N THR A 9 8.27 19.53 -4.79
CA THR A 9 7.72 20.55 -5.70
C THR A 9 8.56 20.67 -6.98
N GLU A 10 9.53 19.81 -7.15
CA GLU A 10 10.42 19.79 -8.31
C GLU A 10 9.65 19.44 -9.58
N SER A 11 10.00 20.13 -10.66
CA SER A 11 9.27 20.05 -11.93
C SER A 11 9.54 18.77 -12.71
N THR A 12 10.69 18.13 -12.49
CA THR A 12 11.04 16.89 -13.19
C THR A 12 11.04 15.69 -12.22
N PRO A 13 10.66 14.48 -12.69
CA PRO A 13 10.71 13.28 -11.87
C PRO A 13 12.11 12.98 -11.31
N GLY A 14 13.14 13.11 -12.14
CA GLY A 14 14.52 12.86 -11.74
C GLY A 14 15.01 13.82 -10.63
N ASP A 15 14.64 15.12 -10.69
CA ASP A 15 15.01 16.08 -9.64
C ASP A 15 14.22 15.81 -8.36
N ARG A 16 12.95 15.47 -8.48
CA ARG A 16 12.09 15.06 -7.36
C ARG A 16 12.66 13.86 -6.63
N GLY A 17 13.02 12.82 -7.38
CA GLY A 17 13.69 11.65 -6.84
C GLY A 17 15.02 11.99 -6.17
N ARG A 18 15.83 12.88 -6.78
CA ARG A 18 17.12 13.31 -6.20
C ARG A 18 16.93 14.09 -4.91
N GLY A 19 15.92 14.96 -4.85
CA GLY A 19 15.56 15.71 -3.65
C GLY A 19 15.16 14.79 -2.50
N LEU A 20 14.26 13.84 -2.74
CA LEU A 20 13.87 12.82 -1.76
C LEU A 20 15.08 11.97 -1.34
N GLY A 21 15.85 11.46 -2.31
CA GLY A 21 17.01 10.62 -2.07
C GLY A 21 18.03 11.29 -1.14
N ALA A 22 18.35 12.55 -1.41
CA ALA A 22 19.29 13.33 -0.58
C ALA A 22 18.71 13.64 0.81
N ALA A 23 17.42 14.01 0.90
CA ALA A 23 16.78 14.36 2.16
C ALA A 23 16.58 13.15 3.09
N GLN A 24 16.50 11.94 2.55
CA GLN A 24 16.23 10.71 3.30
C GLN A 24 17.35 9.66 3.15
N ALA A 25 18.57 10.08 2.78
CA ALA A 25 19.68 9.18 2.46
C ALA A 25 19.93 8.13 3.54
N ASP A 26 20.08 8.55 4.80
CA ASP A 26 20.34 7.64 5.92
C ASP A 26 19.18 6.65 6.14
N ARG A 27 17.93 7.11 5.98
CA ARG A 27 16.74 6.26 6.11
C ARG A 27 16.66 5.25 4.98
N ILE A 28 16.95 5.68 3.75
CA ILE A 28 16.96 4.80 2.58
C ILE A 28 18.04 3.74 2.73
N ALA A 29 19.24 4.11 3.19
CA ALA A 29 20.33 3.17 3.44
C ALA A 29 19.94 2.13 4.51
N ALA A 30 19.38 2.58 5.64
CA ALA A 30 18.91 1.69 6.69
C ALA A 30 17.79 0.73 6.20
N THR A 31 16.86 1.24 5.40
CA THR A 31 15.79 0.43 4.79
C THR A 31 16.37 -0.62 3.85
N ALA A 32 17.34 -0.23 3.00
CA ALA A 32 18.02 -1.14 2.07
C ALA A 32 18.77 -2.26 2.82
N ASP A 33 19.49 -1.92 3.89
CA ASP A 33 20.21 -2.89 4.71
C ASP A 33 19.27 -3.93 5.34
N ILE A 34 18.12 -3.49 5.86
CA ILE A 34 17.11 -4.40 6.42
C ILE A 34 16.55 -5.31 5.32
N TYR A 35 16.20 -4.76 4.14
CA TYR A 35 15.68 -5.57 3.04
C TYR A 35 16.71 -6.57 2.49
N LEU A 36 17.98 -6.20 2.37
CA LEU A 36 19.05 -7.14 1.99
C LEU A 36 19.15 -8.31 2.98
N ARG A 37 18.96 -8.06 4.27
CA ARG A 37 18.92 -9.14 5.28
C ARG A 37 17.66 -10.00 5.12
N LEU A 38 16.49 -9.41 4.87
CA LEU A 38 15.25 -10.15 4.63
C LEU A 38 15.33 -11.01 3.36
N PHE A 39 15.90 -10.47 2.26
CA PHE A 39 16.14 -11.24 1.03
C PHE A 39 17.09 -12.41 1.26
N ARG A 40 18.12 -12.22 2.09
CA ARG A 40 19.04 -13.31 2.47
C ARG A 40 18.34 -14.42 3.23
N LEU A 41 17.35 -14.12 4.09
CA LEU A 41 16.52 -15.15 4.73
C LEU A 41 15.68 -15.96 3.72
N LYS A 42 15.38 -15.38 2.57
CA LYS A 42 14.73 -16.06 1.41
C LYS A 42 15.71 -16.79 0.50
N GLY A 43 16.99 -16.84 0.86
CA GLY A 43 18.03 -17.52 0.09
C GLY A 43 18.61 -16.71 -1.07
N LEU A 44 18.34 -15.42 -1.15
CA LEU A 44 18.87 -14.53 -2.17
C LEU A 44 20.15 -13.85 -1.68
N ASP A 45 21.22 -13.96 -2.43
CA ASP A 45 22.43 -13.17 -2.21
C ASP A 45 22.31 -11.77 -2.82
N GLU A 46 23.21 -10.87 -2.45
CA GLU A 46 23.18 -9.48 -2.91
C GLU A 46 23.32 -9.36 -4.43
N GLY A 47 24.13 -10.20 -5.07
CA GLY A 47 24.29 -10.22 -6.53
C GLY A 47 22.99 -10.55 -7.24
N GLN A 48 22.26 -11.55 -6.74
CA GLN A 48 20.93 -11.92 -7.25
C GLN A 48 19.90 -10.81 -7.05
N VAL A 49 19.95 -10.10 -5.91
CA VAL A 49 19.07 -8.94 -5.63
C VAL A 49 19.35 -7.81 -6.62
N LEU A 50 20.62 -7.47 -6.86
CA LEU A 50 20.99 -6.42 -7.80
C LEU A 50 20.62 -6.80 -9.25
N GLU A 51 20.85 -8.04 -9.66
CA GLU A 51 20.44 -8.54 -10.98
C GLU A 51 18.92 -8.45 -11.16
N PHE A 52 18.16 -8.81 -10.14
CA PHE A 52 16.71 -8.67 -10.17
C PHE A 52 16.29 -7.20 -10.24
N GLY A 53 16.93 -6.33 -9.46
CA GLY A 53 16.68 -4.89 -9.46
C GLY A 53 16.94 -4.24 -10.81
N ALA A 54 18.00 -4.65 -11.52
CA ALA A 54 18.27 -4.21 -12.88
C ALA A 54 17.11 -4.57 -13.84
N ARG A 55 16.65 -5.83 -13.81
CA ARG A 55 15.50 -6.26 -14.63
C ARG A 55 14.21 -5.54 -14.24
N ALA A 56 14.03 -5.24 -12.94
CA ALA A 56 12.89 -4.46 -12.49
C ALA A 56 12.93 -3.04 -13.07
N LEU A 57 14.11 -2.39 -13.09
CA LEU A 57 14.28 -1.06 -13.68
C LEU A 57 13.97 -1.05 -15.18
N ASP A 58 14.42 -2.06 -15.94
CA ASP A 58 14.08 -2.21 -17.35
C ASP A 58 12.55 -2.28 -17.52
N ARG A 59 11.87 -3.10 -16.73
CA ARG A 59 10.42 -3.25 -16.79
C ARG A 59 9.68 -1.98 -16.37
N ILE A 60 10.19 -1.26 -15.36
CA ILE A 60 9.65 0.03 -14.92
C ILE A 60 9.83 1.08 -16.02
N GLY A 61 10.99 1.12 -16.69
CA GLY A 61 11.27 2.02 -17.80
C GLY A 61 10.32 1.82 -18.99
N ASP A 62 10.01 0.56 -19.33
CA ASP A 62 9.05 0.22 -20.37
C ASP A 62 7.61 0.66 -20.00
N PHE A 63 7.25 0.59 -18.72
CA PHE A 63 5.91 0.89 -18.22
C PHE A 63 5.70 2.39 -17.97
N SER A 64 6.64 3.03 -17.27
CA SER A 64 6.57 4.45 -16.89
C SER A 64 7.97 5.06 -16.87
N PRO A 65 8.42 5.66 -17.98
CA PRO A 65 9.72 6.35 -18.06
C PRO A 65 9.89 7.41 -16.96
N GLU A 66 8.82 8.13 -16.60
CA GLU A 66 8.87 9.16 -15.56
C GLU A 66 9.17 8.56 -14.17
N LEU A 67 8.57 7.42 -13.80
CA LEU A 67 8.86 6.76 -12.53
C LEU A 67 10.24 6.09 -12.54
N SER A 68 10.70 5.63 -13.69
CA SER A 68 12.08 5.16 -13.86
C SER A 68 13.09 6.29 -13.60
N ASP A 69 12.85 7.48 -14.15
CA ASP A 69 13.68 8.67 -13.91
C ASP A 69 13.65 9.09 -12.42
N GLU A 70 12.49 9.01 -11.79
CA GLU A 70 12.34 9.33 -10.35
C GLU A 70 13.12 8.35 -9.48
N ILE A 71 13.07 7.04 -9.80
CA ILE A 71 13.84 5.99 -9.09
C ILE A 71 15.34 6.19 -9.29
N ALA A 72 15.78 6.52 -10.51
CA ALA A 72 17.18 6.87 -10.79
C ALA A 72 17.62 8.12 -10.01
N GLY A 73 16.73 9.10 -9.88
CA GLY A 73 16.92 10.26 -9.02
C GLY A 73 17.10 9.90 -7.55
N ILE A 74 16.26 9.01 -7.00
CA ILE A 74 16.37 8.53 -5.61
C ILE A 74 17.73 7.84 -5.40
N ALA A 75 18.17 7.01 -6.32
CA ALA A 75 19.48 6.36 -6.27
C ALA A 75 20.61 7.39 -6.24
N ALA A 76 20.58 8.34 -7.17
CA ALA A 76 21.60 9.41 -7.24
C ALA A 76 21.63 10.28 -5.98
N GLY A 77 20.47 10.62 -5.42
CA GLY A 77 20.35 11.43 -4.21
C GLY A 77 20.78 10.71 -2.93
N SER A 78 20.47 9.43 -2.81
CA SER A 78 20.83 8.61 -1.65
C SER A 78 22.26 8.04 -1.72
N GLY A 79 22.88 8.06 -2.90
CA GLY A 79 24.22 7.48 -3.14
C GLY A 79 24.24 5.97 -3.18
N LEU A 80 23.07 5.31 -3.33
CA LEU A 80 22.98 3.85 -3.49
C LEU A 80 22.93 3.45 -4.95
N ALA A 81 23.29 2.19 -5.22
CA ALA A 81 23.24 1.63 -6.57
C ALA A 81 21.79 1.68 -7.12
N PRO A 82 21.58 2.11 -8.37
CA PRO A 82 20.25 2.13 -9.00
C PRO A 82 19.53 0.78 -8.91
N GLU A 83 20.26 -0.31 -9.11
CA GLU A 83 19.74 -1.67 -9.06
C GLU A 83 19.21 -2.02 -7.67
N LEU A 84 19.82 -1.53 -6.60
CA LEU A 84 19.32 -1.72 -5.23
C LEU A 84 18.02 -0.97 -5.00
N ILE A 85 17.93 0.28 -5.48
CA ILE A 85 16.67 1.04 -5.41
C ILE A 85 15.60 0.39 -6.30
N GLY A 86 15.96 -0.14 -7.46
CA GLY A 86 15.07 -0.94 -8.30
C GLY A 86 14.53 -2.18 -7.57
N ALA A 87 15.39 -2.90 -6.86
CA ALA A 87 15.01 -4.05 -6.04
C ALA A 87 14.07 -3.66 -4.89
N LEU A 88 14.27 -2.51 -4.24
CA LEU A 88 13.35 -2.01 -3.21
C LEU A 88 11.96 -1.73 -3.80
N ASN A 89 11.89 -1.11 -4.97
CA ASN A 89 10.62 -0.82 -5.64
C ASN A 89 9.89 -2.08 -6.13
N ALA A 90 10.62 -3.18 -6.33
CA ALA A 90 10.11 -4.50 -6.69
C ALA A 90 10.24 -5.53 -5.54
N ARG A 91 10.25 -5.07 -4.28
CA ARG A 91 10.46 -5.95 -3.12
C ARG A 91 9.36 -6.99 -2.92
N THR A 92 8.14 -6.67 -3.32
CA THR A 92 6.99 -7.60 -3.24
C THR A 92 7.21 -8.78 -4.18
N GLU A 93 7.71 -8.50 -5.37
CA GLU A 93 8.07 -9.48 -6.40
C GLU A 93 9.27 -10.35 -5.98
N LEU A 94 10.22 -9.78 -5.21
CA LEU A 94 11.37 -10.51 -4.68
C LEU A 94 11.05 -11.38 -3.49
N LEU A 95 10.20 -10.90 -2.57
CA LEU A 95 9.85 -11.64 -1.36
C LEU A 95 8.89 -12.80 -1.64
N ALA A 96 8.27 -12.85 -2.82
CA ALA A 96 7.29 -13.81 -3.30
C ALA A 96 6.48 -14.45 -2.16
N ALA A 97 5.22 -14.10 -2.00
CA ALA A 97 4.27 -14.65 -1.05
C ALA A 97 4.90 -15.02 0.31
N GLY A 98 5.26 -14.03 1.10
CA GLY A 98 5.52 -14.17 2.52
C GLY A 98 4.25 -13.80 3.28
N ARG A 99 4.14 -14.16 4.56
CA ARG A 99 3.07 -13.64 5.42
C ARG A 99 3.06 -12.11 5.31
N GLY A 100 2.11 -11.54 4.59
CA GLY A 100 1.79 -10.13 4.63
C GLY A 100 0.45 -10.04 5.32
N GLU A 101 0.36 -9.34 6.42
CA GLU A 101 -0.88 -9.20 7.16
C GLU A 101 -1.35 -7.76 7.03
N CYS A 102 -2.36 -7.52 6.20
CA CYS A 102 -3.01 -6.22 6.07
C CYS A 102 -4.51 -6.45 6.11
N SER A 103 -5.24 -5.51 6.66
CA SER A 103 -6.71 -5.54 6.62
C SER A 103 -7.21 -4.19 6.14
N VAL A 104 -8.14 -4.21 5.17
CA VAL A 104 -8.78 -3.03 4.60
C VAL A 104 -10.27 -3.10 4.90
N ILE A 105 -10.84 -1.99 5.33
CA ILE A 105 -12.28 -1.72 5.34
C ILE A 105 -12.51 -0.43 4.56
N ALA A 106 -13.39 -0.48 3.58
CA ALA A 106 -13.82 0.71 2.82
C ALA A 106 -15.34 0.76 2.76
N SER A 107 -15.90 1.95 2.69
CA SER A 107 -17.34 2.17 2.69
C SER A 107 -17.75 3.20 1.65
N LEU A 108 -18.84 2.93 0.95
CA LEU A 108 -19.52 3.92 0.11
C LEU A 108 -20.08 5.04 0.97
N GLY A 109 -20.19 6.25 0.41
CA GLY A 109 -20.79 7.41 1.06
C GLY A 109 -22.22 7.18 1.50
N THR A 110 -22.99 6.37 0.77
CA THR A 110 -24.38 6.01 1.14
C THR A 110 -24.47 5.26 2.47
N ALA A 111 -23.39 4.64 2.94
CA ALA A 111 -23.33 3.90 4.20
C ALA A 111 -22.66 4.71 5.33
N THR A 112 -22.01 5.83 5.01
CA THR A 112 -21.30 6.66 5.99
C THR A 112 -22.16 7.77 6.56
N SER A 113 -21.80 8.23 7.76
CA SER A 113 -22.44 9.37 8.40
C SER A 113 -22.13 10.72 7.73
N SER A 114 -21.04 10.79 6.98
CA SER A 114 -20.61 11.98 6.22
C SER A 114 -21.26 12.10 4.84
N GLY A 115 -21.80 11.01 4.29
CA GLY A 115 -22.25 10.95 2.90
C GLY A 115 -21.13 10.80 1.88
N THR A 116 -19.88 10.66 2.32
CA THR A 116 -18.69 10.52 1.46
C THR A 116 -17.97 9.20 1.69
N PRO A 117 -17.31 8.62 0.68
CA PRO A 117 -16.60 7.36 0.83
C PRO A 117 -15.38 7.51 1.74
N ILE A 118 -15.06 6.43 2.47
CA ILE A 118 -13.91 6.37 3.36
C ILE A 118 -13.25 4.99 3.29
N GLY A 119 -11.93 4.94 3.46
CA GLY A 119 -11.20 3.69 3.61
C GLY A 119 -10.18 3.73 4.73
N VAL A 120 -10.00 2.60 5.40
CA VAL A 120 -8.99 2.42 6.44
C VAL A 120 -8.24 1.11 6.22
N GLN A 121 -6.93 1.15 6.36
CA GLN A 121 -6.05 -0.01 6.29
C GLN A 121 -5.17 -0.10 7.52
N THR A 122 -5.02 -1.31 8.10
CA THR A 122 -3.85 -1.66 8.91
C THR A 122 -2.77 -2.23 8.00
N TRP A 123 -1.57 -1.68 8.07
CA TRP A 123 -0.40 -2.20 7.37
C TRP A 123 0.49 -2.94 8.35
N ASP A 124 0.51 -4.25 8.22
CA ASP A 124 1.30 -5.14 9.06
C ASP A 124 2.54 -5.58 8.28
N TRP A 125 3.72 -5.40 8.88
CA TRP A 125 5.00 -5.71 8.24
C TRP A 125 6.05 -6.06 9.30
N HIS A 126 7.27 -6.33 8.87
CA HIS A 126 8.39 -6.63 9.77
C HIS A 126 8.67 -5.46 10.73
N ASP A 127 8.72 -5.74 12.03
CA ASP A 127 8.96 -4.74 13.09
C ASP A 127 10.28 -3.99 12.89
N GLU A 128 11.26 -4.65 12.27
CA GLU A 128 12.56 -4.07 11.90
C GLU A 128 12.44 -2.84 10.98
N LEU A 129 11.34 -2.72 10.24
CA LEU A 129 11.07 -1.62 9.31
C LEU A 129 10.19 -0.52 9.92
N SER A 130 10.02 -0.49 11.25
CA SER A 130 9.20 0.52 11.95
C SER A 130 9.60 1.96 11.67
N ASP A 131 10.87 2.21 11.41
CA ASP A 131 11.41 3.54 11.10
C ASP A 131 11.66 3.77 9.60
N SER A 132 11.28 2.81 8.75
CA SER A 132 11.58 2.82 7.31
C SER A 132 10.49 3.47 6.45
N TRP A 133 9.37 3.90 7.02
CA TRP A 133 8.26 4.45 6.26
C TRP A 133 8.03 5.93 6.56
N MET A 134 7.37 6.61 5.62
CA MET A 134 7.17 8.04 5.66
C MET A 134 5.94 8.46 4.86
N ARG A 135 5.53 9.72 5.04
CA ARG A 135 4.62 10.42 4.14
C ARG A 135 5.43 11.13 3.07
N TRP A 136 4.97 11.04 1.84
CA TRP A 136 5.48 11.83 0.73
C TRP A 136 4.34 12.59 0.07
N THR A 137 4.43 13.92 0.05
CA THR A 137 3.54 14.81 -0.67
C THR A 137 4.25 15.28 -1.93
N ILE A 138 3.56 15.23 -3.07
CA ILE A 138 4.12 15.53 -4.38
C ILE A 138 3.18 16.52 -5.07
N ASP A 139 3.70 17.71 -5.38
CA ASP A 139 3.02 18.69 -6.22
C ASP A 139 3.57 18.60 -7.64
N HIS A 140 2.74 18.16 -8.59
CA HIS A 140 3.11 18.10 -9.99
C HIS A 140 2.95 19.49 -10.64
N PRO A 141 3.75 19.81 -11.69
CA PRO A 141 3.65 21.09 -12.41
C PRO A 141 2.27 21.35 -13.03
N SER A 142 1.50 20.30 -13.27
CA SER A 142 0.11 20.39 -13.76
C SER A 142 -0.88 20.92 -12.71
N GLY A 143 -0.48 21.02 -11.46
CA GLY A 143 -1.36 21.28 -10.31
C GLY A 143 -1.94 20.03 -9.68
N HIS A 144 -1.73 18.85 -10.28
CA HIS A 144 -2.07 17.58 -9.67
C HIS A 144 -1.20 17.34 -8.42
N ARG A 145 -1.82 16.84 -7.33
CA ARG A 145 -1.14 16.54 -6.08
C ARG A 145 -1.39 15.09 -5.69
N VAL A 146 -0.34 14.45 -5.18
CA VAL A 146 -0.42 13.12 -4.58
C VAL A 146 0.10 13.15 -3.15
N GLU A 147 -0.63 12.53 -2.25
CA GLU A 147 -0.13 12.16 -0.92
C GLU A 147 -0.02 10.63 -0.85
N THR A 148 1.17 10.13 -0.60
CA THR A 148 1.41 8.69 -0.44
C THR A 148 2.12 8.37 0.86
N MET A 149 1.70 7.30 1.53
CA MET A 149 2.51 6.63 2.53
C MET A 149 3.35 5.60 1.81
N THR A 150 4.66 5.66 2.01
CA THR A 150 5.61 4.76 1.36
C THR A 150 6.79 4.43 2.28
N GLU A 151 7.58 3.43 1.88
CA GLU A 151 8.84 3.12 2.54
C GLU A 151 9.97 3.93 1.88
N ALA A 152 10.99 4.26 2.66
CA ALA A 152 12.12 5.05 2.16
C ALA A 152 12.84 4.34 1.02
N GLY A 153 12.95 5.02 -0.13
CA GLY A 153 13.50 4.45 -1.37
C GLY A 153 12.46 3.87 -2.32
N ILE A 154 11.19 3.78 -1.92
CA ILE A 154 10.08 3.26 -2.74
C ILE A 154 9.18 4.42 -3.18
N VAL A 155 8.80 4.46 -4.47
CA VAL A 155 8.10 5.60 -5.07
C VAL A 155 6.65 5.79 -4.60
N GLY A 156 6.01 4.74 -4.11
CA GLY A 156 4.64 4.83 -3.59
C GLY A 156 4.13 3.51 -3.04
N LYS A 157 3.04 3.57 -2.26
CA LYS A 157 2.41 2.37 -1.71
C LYS A 157 0.89 2.51 -1.64
N VAL A 158 0.39 3.39 -0.79
CA VAL A 158 -1.03 3.72 -0.62
C VAL A 158 -1.15 5.23 -0.53
N GLY A 159 -2.31 5.79 -0.83
CA GLY A 159 -2.43 7.24 -0.80
C GLY A 159 -3.70 7.78 -1.42
N VAL A 160 -3.71 9.08 -1.66
CA VAL A 160 -4.81 9.83 -2.26
C VAL A 160 -4.28 10.90 -3.20
N SER A 161 -5.00 11.13 -4.30
CA SER A 161 -4.72 12.20 -5.27
C SER A 161 -5.66 13.39 -5.11
N SER A 162 -5.28 14.52 -5.72
CA SER A 162 -6.13 15.73 -5.80
C SER A 162 -7.40 15.53 -6.62
N GLU A 163 -7.45 14.48 -7.44
CA GLU A 163 -8.64 14.12 -8.23
C GLU A 163 -9.68 13.34 -7.41
N GLY A 164 -9.41 13.09 -6.11
CA GLY A 164 -10.33 12.36 -5.25
C GLY A 164 -10.26 10.84 -5.47
N VAL A 165 -9.15 10.34 -5.97
CA VAL A 165 -8.87 8.90 -6.08
C VAL A 165 -7.93 8.50 -4.96
N ALA A 166 -8.31 7.51 -4.16
CA ALA A 166 -7.49 6.91 -3.12
C ALA A 166 -7.30 5.42 -3.35
N ILE A 167 -6.17 4.89 -2.91
CA ILE A 167 -5.85 3.47 -2.98
C ILE A 167 -5.33 2.94 -1.64
N LEU A 168 -5.76 1.73 -1.31
CA LEU A 168 -5.23 0.90 -0.23
C LEU A 168 -4.83 -0.45 -0.80
N MET A 169 -3.92 -1.21 -0.15
CA MET A 169 -3.45 -2.46 -0.75
C MET A 169 -3.24 -3.59 0.27
N ASN A 170 -3.47 -4.82 -0.19
CA ASN A 170 -3.12 -6.05 0.51
C ASN A 170 -2.21 -6.90 -0.39
N ILE A 171 -1.24 -7.59 0.19
CA ILE A 171 -0.46 -8.61 -0.53
C ILE A 171 -1.32 -9.87 -0.65
N LEU A 172 -1.30 -10.48 -1.82
CA LEU A 172 -1.89 -11.78 -2.12
C LEU A 172 -0.78 -12.76 -2.55
N GLY A 173 -1.13 -14.03 -2.69
CA GLY A 173 -0.25 -15.04 -3.24
C GLY A 173 -0.98 -15.96 -4.21
N HIS A 174 -0.45 -16.12 -5.39
CA HIS A 174 -0.98 -16.98 -6.43
C HIS A 174 0.04 -18.05 -6.82
N ARG A 175 -0.41 -19.25 -7.16
CA ARG A 175 0.48 -20.35 -7.55
C ARG A 175 1.42 -20.02 -8.71
N ASP A 176 0.99 -19.14 -9.60
CA ASP A 176 1.72 -18.74 -10.79
C ASP A 176 2.48 -17.40 -10.61
N ASP A 177 2.60 -16.90 -9.36
CA ASP A 177 3.48 -15.77 -9.06
C ASP A 177 4.93 -16.15 -9.36
N GLY A 178 5.67 -15.24 -9.98
CA GLY A 178 7.05 -15.43 -10.35
C GLY A 178 7.41 -14.88 -11.73
N PRO A 179 8.54 -15.32 -12.29
CA PRO A 179 9.02 -14.81 -13.57
C PRO A 179 8.11 -15.22 -14.76
N PRO A 180 8.06 -14.38 -15.84
CA PRO A 180 8.84 -13.16 -16.04
C PRO A 180 8.32 -12.00 -15.18
N ILE A 181 9.19 -11.03 -14.85
CA ILE A 181 8.86 -9.89 -14.02
C ILE A 181 7.80 -9.02 -14.69
N GLY A 182 6.73 -8.75 -13.97
CA GLY A 182 5.66 -7.82 -14.34
C GLY A 182 5.95 -6.38 -13.89
N VAL A 183 4.93 -5.54 -13.88
CA VAL A 183 5.03 -4.20 -13.29
C VAL A 183 5.03 -4.33 -11.76
N PRO A 184 6.05 -3.79 -11.06
CA PRO A 184 6.04 -3.82 -9.61
C PRO A 184 4.83 -3.07 -9.03
N VAL A 185 4.14 -3.69 -8.06
CA VAL A 185 2.89 -3.15 -7.52
C VAL A 185 3.04 -1.74 -6.94
N HIS A 186 4.18 -1.43 -6.32
CA HIS A 186 4.45 -0.10 -5.77
C HIS A 186 4.55 0.98 -6.85
N VAL A 187 5.14 0.63 -7.99
CA VAL A 187 5.24 1.50 -9.17
C VAL A 187 3.86 1.67 -9.81
N LEU A 188 3.09 0.60 -9.94
CA LEU A 188 1.73 0.65 -10.47
C LEU A 188 0.82 1.53 -9.59
N ASN A 189 0.87 1.36 -8.27
CA ASN A 189 0.09 2.16 -7.33
C ASN A 189 0.41 3.65 -7.45
N ARG A 190 1.71 4.00 -7.54
CA ARG A 190 2.10 5.38 -7.74
C ARG A 190 1.68 5.91 -9.12
N HIS A 191 1.80 5.13 -10.17
CA HIS A 191 1.36 5.50 -11.51
C HIS A 191 -0.14 5.84 -11.56
N VAL A 192 -0.97 5.04 -10.88
CA VAL A 192 -2.41 5.28 -10.80
C VAL A 192 -2.70 6.57 -10.02
N LEU A 193 -2.06 6.79 -8.86
CA LEU A 193 -2.23 8.02 -8.09
C LEU A 193 -1.81 9.28 -8.88
N ASP A 194 -0.77 9.18 -9.72
CA ASP A 194 -0.27 10.29 -10.53
C ASP A 194 -1.17 10.63 -11.73
N ARG A 195 -2.03 9.69 -12.19
CA ARG A 195 -2.67 9.81 -13.51
C ARG A 195 -4.17 9.61 -13.57
N ALA A 196 -4.74 8.85 -12.62
CA ALA A 196 -6.17 8.57 -12.67
C ALA A 196 -6.97 9.83 -12.28
N GLY A 197 -7.86 10.25 -13.15
CA GLY A 197 -8.79 11.36 -12.92
C GLY A 197 -10.05 10.93 -12.17
N ASP A 198 -10.36 9.63 -12.18
CA ASP A 198 -11.51 9.05 -11.48
C ASP A 198 -11.31 7.57 -11.14
N GLY A 199 -12.31 6.97 -10.48
CA GLY A 199 -12.28 5.56 -10.09
C GLY A 199 -12.30 4.60 -11.28
N VAL A 200 -12.94 4.95 -12.39
CA VAL A 200 -13.03 4.09 -13.58
C VAL A 200 -11.67 4.01 -14.28
N GLU A 201 -11.00 5.15 -14.43
CA GLU A 201 -9.65 5.20 -14.98
C GLU A 201 -8.66 4.43 -14.10
N ALA A 202 -8.76 4.58 -12.76
CA ALA A 202 -7.94 3.83 -11.82
C ALA A 202 -8.13 2.31 -11.98
N LEU A 203 -9.38 1.83 -12.02
CA LEU A 203 -9.69 0.41 -12.24
C LEU A 203 -9.18 -0.09 -13.59
N ALA A 204 -9.31 0.72 -14.65
CA ALA A 204 -8.81 0.37 -15.97
C ALA A 204 -7.28 0.25 -16.00
N MET A 205 -6.55 1.15 -15.34
CA MET A 205 -5.09 1.09 -15.24
C MET A 205 -4.63 -0.17 -14.50
N PHE A 206 -5.26 -0.51 -13.36
CA PHE A 206 -4.96 -1.75 -12.64
C PHE A 206 -5.25 -2.98 -13.48
N SER A 207 -6.42 -3.05 -14.11
CA SER A 207 -6.87 -4.23 -14.87
C SER A 207 -6.02 -4.54 -16.10
N ASN A 208 -5.37 -3.52 -16.69
CA ASN A 208 -4.51 -3.67 -17.86
C ASN A 208 -3.04 -3.95 -17.50
N ALA A 209 -2.67 -3.95 -16.23
CA ALA A 209 -1.29 -4.20 -15.81
C ALA A 209 -0.95 -5.69 -15.85
N THR A 210 0.25 -6.01 -16.33
CA THR A 210 0.79 -7.37 -16.26
C THR A 210 1.55 -7.54 -14.96
N MET A 211 1.05 -8.41 -14.07
CA MET A 211 1.63 -8.65 -12.76
C MET A 211 2.44 -9.94 -12.73
N SER A 212 3.46 -9.97 -11.87
CA SER A 212 4.25 -11.16 -11.54
C SER A 212 4.23 -11.50 -10.05
N ALA A 213 3.65 -10.62 -9.23
CA ALA A 213 3.33 -10.88 -7.85
C ALA A 213 1.91 -10.40 -7.59
N SER A 214 1.15 -11.22 -6.88
CA SER A 214 -0.28 -10.96 -6.65
C SER A 214 -0.50 -9.92 -5.55
N SER A 215 -1.47 -9.06 -5.75
CA SER A 215 -1.87 -8.03 -4.80
C SER A 215 -3.34 -7.66 -4.98
N ALA A 216 -4.00 -7.22 -3.94
CA ALA A 216 -5.31 -6.59 -4.02
C ALA A 216 -5.14 -5.08 -3.79
N VAL A 217 -5.72 -4.27 -4.68
CA VAL A 217 -5.75 -2.82 -4.52
C VAL A 217 -7.19 -2.36 -4.42
N THR A 218 -7.53 -1.76 -3.29
CA THR A 218 -8.85 -1.17 -3.07
C THR A 218 -8.82 0.27 -3.56
N VAL A 219 -9.55 0.55 -4.62
CA VAL A 219 -9.80 1.89 -5.17
C VAL A 219 -11.02 2.46 -4.46
N ILE A 220 -10.87 3.68 -3.98
CA ILE A 220 -11.92 4.47 -3.33
C ILE A 220 -11.91 5.83 -4.02
N ALA A 221 -12.99 6.20 -4.66
CA ALA A 221 -13.07 7.46 -5.39
C ALA A 221 -14.29 8.26 -4.97
N ASP A 222 -14.11 9.58 -4.90
CA ASP A 222 -15.20 10.52 -4.68
C ASP A 222 -15.97 10.75 -5.98
N ASP A 223 -17.29 10.76 -5.92
CA ASP A 223 -18.16 11.15 -7.02
C ASP A 223 -19.47 11.77 -6.49
N GLU A 224 -20.31 12.27 -7.41
CA GLU A 224 -21.57 12.97 -7.08
C GLU A 224 -22.64 12.02 -6.47
N ASP A 225 -22.50 10.69 -6.67
CA ASP A 225 -23.48 9.68 -6.25
C ASP A 225 -23.08 8.94 -4.95
N GLY A 226 -22.12 9.47 -4.19
CA GLY A 226 -21.66 8.87 -2.92
C GLY A 226 -20.42 8.03 -3.04
N GLY A 227 -19.71 8.14 -4.16
CA GLY A 227 -18.41 7.55 -4.42
C GLY A 227 -18.43 6.13 -4.95
N ALA A 228 -17.27 5.69 -5.40
CA ALA A 228 -17.02 4.34 -5.86
C ALA A 228 -16.02 3.63 -4.94
N VAL A 229 -16.28 2.36 -4.64
CA VAL A 229 -15.39 1.48 -3.88
C VAL A 229 -15.31 0.13 -4.58
N CYS A 230 -14.09 -0.29 -4.93
CA CYS A 230 -13.87 -1.61 -5.54
C CYS A 230 -12.46 -2.09 -5.22
N THR A 231 -12.29 -3.35 -4.87
CA THR A 231 -10.98 -3.98 -4.82
C THR A 231 -10.71 -4.73 -6.13
N VAL A 232 -9.57 -4.44 -6.76
CA VAL A 232 -9.03 -5.23 -7.87
C VAL A 232 -8.00 -6.19 -7.30
N GLU A 233 -8.28 -7.48 -7.43
CA GLU A 233 -7.34 -8.55 -7.11
C GLU A 233 -6.51 -8.85 -8.35
N LEU A 234 -5.24 -8.49 -8.30
CA LEU A 234 -4.28 -8.60 -9.40
C LEU A 234 -3.49 -9.90 -9.27
N SER A 235 -3.41 -10.66 -10.34
CA SER A 235 -2.62 -11.89 -10.40
C SER A 235 -2.14 -12.18 -11.83
N PRO A 236 -1.19 -13.12 -12.02
CA PRO A 236 -0.83 -13.59 -13.36
C PRO A 236 -2.00 -14.21 -14.14
N ALA A 237 -3.06 -14.65 -13.46
CA ALA A 237 -4.27 -15.19 -14.09
C ALA A 237 -5.25 -14.10 -14.57
N GLY A 238 -4.94 -12.84 -14.34
CA GLY A 238 -5.78 -11.68 -14.66
C GLY A 238 -6.45 -11.06 -13.43
N PRO A 239 -7.20 -9.98 -13.62
CA PRO A 239 -7.86 -9.25 -12.54
C PRO A 239 -9.14 -9.96 -12.08
N GLY A 240 -9.39 -9.92 -10.77
CA GLY A 240 -10.68 -10.19 -10.13
C GLY A 240 -11.23 -8.92 -9.48
N PHE A 241 -12.53 -8.83 -9.29
CA PHE A 241 -13.16 -7.64 -8.71
C PHE A 241 -13.99 -8.02 -7.49
N VAL A 242 -13.81 -7.28 -6.40
CA VAL A 242 -14.63 -7.37 -5.18
C VAL A 242 -15.32 -6.04 -4.98
N THR A 243 -16.63 -6.07 -4.93
CA THR A 243 -17.47 -4.89 -4.69
C THR A 243 -17.99 -4.86 -3.24
N PRO A 244 -18.43 -3.71 -2.73
CA PRO A 244 -19.09 -3.62 -1.45
C PRO A 244 -20.30 -4.56 -1.34
N ASP A 245 -20.62 -4.95 -0.12
CA ASP A 245 -21.83 -5.69 0.20
C ASP A 245 -23.09 -4.81 0.07
N GLU A 246 -24.28 -5.38 0.36
CA GLU A 246 -25.57 -4.68 0.28
C GLU A 246 -25.66 -3.46 1.22
N ARG A 247 -24.79 -3.38 2.22
CA ARG A 247 -24.67 -2.25 3.15
C ARG A 247 -23.67 -1.18 2.69
N GLY A 248 -23.06 -1.35 1.52
CA GLY A 248 -22.03 -0.44 1.00
C GLY A 248 -20.68 -0.61 1.67
N VAL A 249 -20.38 -1.74 2.30
CA VAL A 249 -19.11 -2.01 2.99
C VAL A 249 -18.28 -3.05 2.22
N LEU A 250 -17.02 -2.77 2.01
CA LEU A 250 -16.05 -3.70 1.48
C LEU A 250 -14.99 -4.01 2.55
N VAL A 251 -14.70 -5.29 2.74
CA VAL A 251 -13.60 -5.76 3.61
C VAL A 251 -12.70 -6.67 2.80
N HIS A 252 -11.40 -6.42 2.85
CA HIS A 252 -10.38 -7.26 2.22
C HIS A 252 -9.20 -7.53 3.15
N THR A 253 -8.60 -8.70 3.00
CA THR A 253 -7.42 -9.14 3.75
C THR A 253 -6.38 -9.73 2.78
N ASN A 254 -5.67 -10.80 3.14
CA ASN A 254 -4.56 -11.32 2.33
C ASN A 254 -4.87 -12.66 1.65
N HIS A 255 -6.08 -12.86 1.16
CA HIS A 255 -6.44 -14.02 0.32
C HIS A 255 -7.43 -13.59 -0.75
N PHE A 256 -7.44 -14.29 -1.87
CA PHE A 256 -8.37 -14.00 -2.96
C PHE A 256 -9.83 -14.29 -2.57
N VAL A 257 -10.71 -13.37 -2.89
CA VAL A 257 -12.16 -13.50 -2.71
C VAL A 257 -12.84 -13.75 -4.06
N ALA A 258 -12.32 -13.11 -5.11
CA ALA A 258 -12.86 -13.21 -6.46
C ALA A 258 -12.11 -14.25 -7.32
N GLU A 259 -12.75 -14.69 -8.39
CA GLU A 259 -12.09 -15.47 -9.46
C GLU A 259 -11.51 -14.50 -10.52
N PRO A 260 -10.45 -14.91 -11.25
CA PRO A 260 -9.87 -16.26 -11.29
C PRO A 260 -8.86 -16.57 -10.17
N GLY A 261 -8.33 -15.57 -9.46
CA GLY A 261 -7.23 -15.75 -8.49
C GLY A 261 -7.54 -16.75 -7.38
N ARG A 262 -8.80 -16.79 -6.90
CA ARG A 262 -9.24 -17.67 -5.81
C ARG A 262 -8.96 -19.16 -6.05
N LEU A 263 -8.96 -19.60 -7.29
CA LEU A 263 -8.73 -21.02 -7.65
C LEU A 263 -7.25 -21.45 -7.48
N ALA A 264 -6.34 -20.50 -7.41
CA ALA A 264 -4.91 -20.76 -7.30
C ALA A 264 -4.25 -20.01 -6.10
N ASP A 265 -5.06 -19.58 -5.14
CA ASP A 265 -4.65 -18.92 -3.91
C ASP A 265 -3.71 -19.80 -3.08
N THR A 266 -2.55 -19.26 -2.69
CA THR A 266 -1.59 -19.91 -1.80
C THR A 266 -1.73 -19.41 -0.37
N MET A 267 -2.26 -18.20 -0.17
CA MET A 267 -2.34 -17.55 1.15
C MET A 267 -3.31 -18.24 2.11
N VAL A 268 -4.40 -18.82 1.61
CA VAL A 268 -5.34 -19.59 2.46
C VAL A 268 -4.62 -20.75 3.20
N ARG A 269 -3.56 -21.30 2.62
CA ARG A 269 -2.76 -22.36 3.24
C ARG A 269 -1.59 -21.81 4.07
N GLU A 270 -0.95 -20.74 3.61
CA GLU A 270 0.24 -20.15 4.23
C GLU A 270 -0.11 -19.23 5.40
N ALA A 271 -1.22 -18.49 5.29
CA ALA A 271 -1.74 -17.53 6.26
C ALA A 271 -3.26 -17.68 6.44
N PRO A 272 -3.77 -18.79 6.99
CA PRO A 272 -5.21 -19.06 7.11
C PRO A 272 -5.95 -18.08 8.03
N ASP A 273 -5.22 -17.37 8.89
CA ASP A 273 -5.74 -16.28 9.72
C ASP A 273 -6.39 -15.16 8.88
N SER A 274 -5.94 -14.98 7.63
CA SER A 274 -6.53 -14.04 6.69
C SER A 274 -8.05 -14.24 6.53
N VAL A 275 -8.50 -15.48 6.44
CA VAL A 275 -9.93 -15.82 6.35
C VAL A 275 -10.68 -15.43 7.62
N LEU A 276 -10.06 -15.66 8.79
CA LEU A 276 -10.67 -15.31 10.08
C LEU A 276 -10.69 -13.81 10.32
N ARG A 277 -9.65 -13.07 9.87
CA ARG A 277 -9.61 -11.62 9.93
C ARG A 277 -10.70 -10.98 9.07
N LEU A 278 -10.89 -11.49 7.84
CA LEU A 278 -11.96 -11.06 6.93
C LEU A 278 -13.34 -11.23 7.59
N ASP A 279 -13.64 -12.44 8.08
CA ASP A 279 -14.91 -12.74 8.73
C ASP A 279 -15.12 -11.89 10.00
N HIS A 280 -14.04 -11.71 10.80
CA HIS A 280 -14.13 -10.89 12.00
C HIS A 280 -14.47 -9.42 11.69
N ALA A 281 -13.77 -8.82 10.71
CA ALA A 281 -13.98 -7.44 10.30
C ALA A 281 -15.41 -7.25 9.72
N ARG A 282 -15.87 -8.16 8.86
CA ARG A 282 -17.24 -8.15 8.34
C ARG A 282 -18.27 -8.19 9.47
N ARG A 283 -18.14 -9.11 10.43
CA ARG A 283 -19.05 -9.18 11.57
C ARG A 283 -18.97 -7.97 12.49
N ALA A 284 -17.80 -7.33 12.61
CA ALA A 284 -17.70 -6.11 13.38
C ALA A 284 -18.49 -4.97 12.70
N MET A 285 -18.36 -4.84 11.39
CA MET A 285 -19.08 -3.82 10.63
C MET A 285 -20.60 -4.05 10.59
N THR A 286 -21.11 -5.29 10.64
CA THR A 286 -22.56 -5.54 10.71
C THR A 286 -23.20 -5.07 12.03
N ARG A 287 -22.40 -4.74 13.05
CA ARG A 287 -22.91 -4.19 14.32
C ARG A 287 -23.01 -2.67 14.31
N VAL A 288 -22.42 -2.01 13.33
CA VAL A 288 -22.53 -0.57 13.13
C VAL A 288 -23.91 -0.30 12.52
N ALA A 289 -24.63 0.68 13.04
CA ALA A 289 -25.94 1.04 12.51
C ALA A 289 -25.84 1.51 11.06
N GLU A 290 -26.88 1.29 10.28
CA GLU A 290 -26.94 1.73 8.89
C GLU A 290 -26.83 3.25 8.79
N GLY A 291 -26.02 3.75 7.87
CA GLY A 291 -25.74 5.19 7.71
C GLY A 291 -24.92 5.83 8.84
N ALA A 292 -24.35 5.02 9.76
CA ALA A 292 -23.56 5.52 10.89
C ALA A 292 -22.07 5.12 10.82
N ILE A 293 -21.61 4.70 9.64
CA ILE A 293 -20.20 4.34 9.47
C ILE A 293 -19.37 5.63 9.42
N ASP A 294 -18.39 5.72 10.29
CA ASP A 294 -17.39 6.77 10.35
C ASP A 294 -15.99 6.17 10.59
N GLU A 295 -14.99 7.02 10.68
CA GLU A 295 -13.60 6.61 10.95
C GLU A 295 -13.49 5.81 12.24
N ASP A 296 -14.15 6.25 13.33
CA ASP A 296 -14.07 5.59 14.63
C ASP A 296 -14.71 4.19 14.62
N ALA A 297 -15.81 4.02 13.89
CA ALA A 297 -16.47 2.73 13.72
C ALA A 297 -15.55 1.73 12.99
N ILE A 298 -14.89 2.18 11.92
CA ILE A 298 -13.95 1.35 11.16
C ILE A 298 -12.70 1.03 11.99
N LEU A 299 -12.10 2.03 12.64
CA LEU A 299 -10.96 1.83 13.55
C LEU A 299 -11.33 0.86 14.69
N GLY A 300 -12.56 0.96 15.22
CA GLY A 300 -13.11 0.04 16.22
C GLY A 300 -13.14 -1.41 15.73
N ALA A 301 -13.53 -1.65 14.48
CA ALA A 301 -13.55 -2.99 13.86
C ALA A 301 -12.13 -3.55 13.67
N LEU A 302 -11.17 -2.68 13.37
CA LEU A 302 -9.77 -3.06 13.13
C LEU A 302 -8.93 -3.22 14.41
N ARG A 303 -9.42 -2.85 15.59
CA ARG A 303 -8.69 -2.96 16.88
C ARG A 303 -8.56 -4.38 17.45
N SER A 304 -8.99 -5.40 16.73
CA SER A 304 -9.04 -6.77 17.25
C SER A 304 -7.66 -7.38 17.44
N HIS A 305 -7.39 -7.89 18.66
CA HIS A 305 -6.21 -8.69 18.99
C HIS A 305 -6.53 -10.20 19.05
N ARG A 306 -7.70 -10.61 18.58
CA ARG A 306 -8.09 -12.03 18.59
C ARG A 306 -7.30 -12.78 17.54
N GLY A 307 -6.68 -13.87 17.96
CA GLY A 307 -5.82 -14.69 17.12
C GLY A 307 -4.32 -14.50 17.38
N GLY A 308 -3.96 -13.64 18.33
CA GLY A 308 -2.54 -13.40 18.68
C GLY A 308 -1.77 -12.82 17.49
N TRP A 309 -0.81 -13.55 16.97
CA TRP A 309 -0.01 -13.16 15.80
C TRP A 309 -0.82 -13.10 14.48
N GLY A 310 -1.96 -13.77 14.41
CA GLY A 310 -2.92 -13.69 13.29
C GLY A 310 -4.07 -12.71 13.55
N ALA A 311 -3.89 -11.70 14.40
CA ALA A 311 -4.86 -10.66 14.68
C ALA A 311 -4.90 -9.58 13.59
N ILE A 312 -5.96 -8.76 13.59
CA ILE A 312 -6.04 -7.57 12.70
C ILE A 312 -5.06 -6.49 13.18
N CYS A 313 -4.93 -6.30 14.49
CA CYS A 313 -3.97 -5.38 15.10
C CYS A 313 -2.85 -6.20 15.73
N VAL A 314 -1.71 -6.24 15.06
CA VAL A 314 -0.57 -7.11 15.40
C VAL A 314 0.44 -6.36 16.26
N HIS A 315 0.92 -7.02 17.30
CA HIS A 315 2.03 -6.56 18.13
C HIS A 315 3.22 -7.50 18.02
N PRO A 316 4.45 -6.97 17.97
CA PRO A 316 5.63 -7.80 17.79
C PRO A 316 5.85 -8.71 19.00
N ASP A 317 6.23 -9.95 18.76
CA ASP A 317 6.76 -10.83 19.79
C ASP A 317 8.25 -10.49 20.01
N PRO A 318 8.67 -9.98 21.18
CA PRO A 318 10.05 -9.63 21.43
C PRO A 318 11.00 -10.85 21.40
N ALA A 319 10.46 -12.05 21.56
CA ALA A 319 11.25 -13.31 21.53
C ALA A 319 11.43 -13.84 20.09
N ALA A 320 10.69 -13.33 19.11
CA ALA A 320 10.82 -13.77 17.73
C ALA A 320 12.16 -13.30 17.12
N GLU A 321 12.70 -14.12 16.21
CA GLU A 321 13.93 -13.81 15.51
C GLU A 321 13.75 -12.67 14.49
N PHE A 322 14.86 -12.14 13.98
CA PHE A 322 14.85 -11.15 12.89
C PHE A 322 14.14 -11.73 11.66
N GLY A 323 13.17 -10.95 11.13
CA GLY A 323 12.34 -11.36 10.00
C GLY A 323 11.05 -12.09 10.35
N ASP A 324 10.91 -12.57 11.61
CA ASP A 324 9.69 -13.21 12.10
C ASP A 324 8.88 -12.31 13.06
N ARG A 325 9.35 -11.09 13.32
CA ARG A 325 8.65 -10.12 14.15
C ARG A 325 7.70 -9.28 13.28
N TRP A 326 6.42 -9.57 13.41
CA TRP A 326 5.36 -8.86 12.71
C TRP A 326 4.71 -7.82 13.60
N ARG A 327 4.36 -6.69 13.01
CA ARG A 327 3.72 -5.57 13.69
C ARG A 327 2.84 -4.79 12.75
N THR A 328 1.72 -4.28 13.24
CA THR A 328 1.00 -3.20 12.56
C THR A 328 1.85 -1.93 12.63
N LEU A 329 2.55 -1.60 11.55
CA LEU A 329 3.46 -0.45 11.47
C LEU A 329 2.71 0.87 11.34
N ALA A 330 1.60 0.85 10.59
CA ALA A 330 0.77 2.03 10.37
C ALA A 330 -0.71 1.66 10.25
N THR A 331 -1.56 2.60 10.67
CA THR A 331 -2.97 2.65 10.29
C THR A 331 -3.17 3.84 9.37
N VAL A 332 -3.70 3.59 8.19
CA VAL A 332 -3.91 4.57 7.12
C VAL A 332 -5.39 4.81 6.95
N VAL A 333 -5.81 6.06 7.03
CA VAL A 333 -7.18 6.49 6.72
C VAL A 333 -7.13 7.35 5.46
N VAL A 334 -7.98 7.06 4.49
CA VAL A 334 -8.13 7.86 3.27
C VAL A 334 -9.57 8.39 3.17
N ASP A 335 -9.66 9.67 2.88
CA ASP A 335 -10.89 10.42 2.66
C ASP A 335 -10.77 11.09 1.28
N PRO A 336 -11.24 10.43 0.20
CA PRO A 336 -11.10 10.95 -1.15
C PRO A 336 -11.82 12.28 -1.37
N ALA A 337 -12.99 12.49 -0.75
CA ALA A 337 -13.75 13.72 -0.88
C ALA A 337 -13.01 14.92 -0.28
N ALA A 338 -12.36 14.72 0.86
CA ALA A 338 -11.48 15.73 1.47
C ALA A 338 -10.06 15.77 0.86
N ARG A 339 -9.72 14.88 -0.07
CA ARG A 339 -8.38 14.69 -0.65
C ARG A 339 -7.33 14.56 0.43
N ARG A 340 -7.63 13.74 1.44
CA ARG A 340 -6.85 13.67 2.67
C ARG A 340 -6.45 12.23 3.00
N MET A 341 -5.19 12.07 3.40
CA MET A 341 -4.69 10.86 4.04
C MET A 341 -4.27 11.18 5.48
N THR A 342 -4.82 10.44 6.45
CA THR A 342 -4.39 10.49 7.85
C THR A 342 -3.58 9.25 8.16
N LEU A 343 -2.43 9.43 8.79
CA LEU A 343 -1.52 8.35 9.18
C LEU A 343 -1.39 8.27 10.69
N HIS A 344 -1.56 7.08 11.22
CA HIS A 344 -1.28 6.77 12.62
C HIS A 344 -0.11 5.79 12.68
N SER A 345 0.90 6.09 13.49
CA SER A 345 1.96 5.13 13.75
C SER A 345 1.41 4.03 14.65
N ASN A 346 1.68 2.78 14.29
CA ASN A 346 1.18 1.57 14.93
C ASN A 346 -0.30 1.22 14.60
N GLY A 347 -0.76 0.15 15.23
CA GLY A 347 -2.12 -0.33 15.08
C GLY A 347 -3.16 0.55 15.75
N PRO A 348 -4.46 0.37 15.41
CA PRO A 348 -5.54 1.24 15.85
C PRO A 348 -5.90 1.09 17.35
N CYS A 349 -5.23 0.22 18.09
CA CYS A 349 -5.48 -0.04 19.51
C CYS A 349 -4.76 0.88 20.48
N GLY A 350 -3.69 1.55 20.07
CA GLY A 350 -2.82 2.26 20.99
C GLY A 350 -2.50 3.68 20.56
N GLY A 351 -2.56 4.60 21.53
CA GLY A 351 -1.96 5.92 21.58
C GLY A 351 -1.85 6.68 20.25
N VAL A 352 -2.97 6.90 19.60
CA VAL A 352 -3.06 7.56 18.31
C VAL A 352 -2.55 8.99 18.44
N HIS A 353 -1.37 9.27 17.91
CA HIS A 353 -0.97 10.64 17.57
C HIS A 353 -1.31 10.86 16.09
N ALA A 354 -2.56 11.28 15.81
CA ALA A 354 -2.96 11.70 14.49
C ALA A 354 -2.14 12.93 14.07
N VAL A 355 -1.42 12.81 12.98
CA VAL A 355 -0.86 13.98 12.29
C VAL A 355 -1.78 14.28 11.12
N ALA A 356 -2.78 15.13 11.38
CA ALA A 356 -3.58 15.72 10.31
C ALA A 356 -2.70 16.73 9.58
N LEU A 357 -2.57 16.60 8.26
CA LEU A 357 -2.06 17.68 7.43
C LEU A 357 -3.19 18.68 7.18
N HIS A 358 -2.97 19.91 7.61
CA HIS A 358 -3.76 21.00 7.08
C HIS A 358 -3.39 21.19 5.60
N ALA A 359 -4.40 21.15 4.74
CA ALA A 359 -4.26 21.73 3.41
C ALA A 359 -3.70 23.15 3.58
N ALA A 360 -2.62 23.46 2.88
CA ALA A 360 -2.13 24.82 2.85
C ALA A 360 -3.29 25.68 2.32
N ALA A 361 -3.77 26.57 3.18
CA ALA A 361 -4.79 27.52 2.78
C ALA A 361 -4.26 28.29 1.55
N SER A 362 -5.01 28.22 0.48
CA SER A 362 -4.85 29.12 -0.67
C SER A 362 -4.97 30.55 -0.16
N ALA A 363 -3.87 31.29 -0.22
CA ALA A 363 -3.86 32.74 -0.16
C ALA A 363 -3.78 33.30 -1.59
#